data_bed82f924692748262e3a73e22569579
#
_entry.id   bed82f924692748262e3a73e22569579
#
_cell.length_a   1.000
_cell.length_b   1.000
_cell.length_c   1.000
_cell.angle_alpha   90.00
_cell.angle_beta   90.00
_cell.angle_gamma   90.00
#
_symmetry.space_group_name_H-M   'P 1'
#
loop_
_entity.id
_entity.type
_entity.pdbx_description
1 polymer ?
#
loop_
_entity_poly.entity_id
_entity_poly.type
_entity_poly.pdbx_seq_one_letter_code
_entity_poly.pdbx_strand_id
1 'polypeptide(L)'
;MADLPLNAYKILTQDQMDTLERERVFLGAPIDLADGYIHLSTAEQAQETLEKHFAGQAGLWLAAVDLAALGDTVRWEPSRGGQLFPHIYGPLPLDAVTAYSEVAYEADGSLRLPVAG
;
A
#
# COMPACT_ATOMS: atom_id res chain seq x y z
N MET A 1 15.90 -19.95 0.64
CA MET A 1 14.86 -19.16 1.28
C MET A 1 14.59 -17.92 0.42
N ALA A 2 13.36 -17.69 0.08
CA ALA A 2 13.04 -16.53 -0.74
C ALA A 2 13.10 -15.25 0.10
N ASP A 3 13.70 -14.22 -0.45
CA ASP A 3 13.75 -12.92 0.20
C ASP A 3 12.39 -12.24 0.08
N LEU A 4 11.96 -11.63 1.17
CA LEU A 4 10.74 -10.81 1.14
C LEU A 4 11.05 -9.46 0.49
N PRO A 5 10.09 -8.87 -0.23
CA PRO A 5 10.30 -7.55 -0.83
C PRO A 5 10.65 -6.48 0.21
N LEU A 6 11.45 -5.52 -0.21
CA LEU A 6 11.83 -4.38 0.65
C LEU A 6 10.80 -3.25 0.56
N ASN A 7 9.96 -3.27 -0.46
CA ASN A 7 8.94 -2.26 -0.68
C ASN A 7 7.57 -2.90 -0.80
N ALA A 8 6.56 -2.18 -0.36
CA ALA A 8 5.18 -2.59 -0.54
C ALA A 8 4.37 -1.36 -0.94
N TYR A 9 3.09 -1.54 -1.19
CA TYR A 9 2.25 -0.49 -1.76
C TYR A 9 0.96 -0.39 -0.97
N LYS A 10 0.53 0.86 -0.73
CA LYS A 10 -0.77 1.16 -0.14
C LYS A 10 -1.64 1.83 -1.19
N ILE A 11 -2.85 1.32 -1.35
CA ILE A 11 -3.85 1.95 -2.21
C ILE A 11 -4.64 2.92 -1.35
N LEU A 12 -4.73 4.17 -1.79
CA LEU A 12 -5.38 5.25 -1.04
C LEU A 12 -6.42 5.92 -1.92
N THR A 13 -7.51 6.36 -1.29
CA THR A 13 -8.44 7.28 -1.96
C THR A 13 -7.81 8.66 -1.99
N GLN A 14 -8.40 9.58 -2.77
CA GLN A 14 -7.92 10.96 -2.83
C GLN A 14 -7.93 11.60 -1.44
N ASP A 15 -9.00 11.42 -0.68
CA ASP A 15 -9.10 11.99 0.67
C ASP A 15 -8.03 11.43 1.61
N GLN A 16 -7.74 10.13 1.49
CA GLN A 16 -6.71 9.48 2.29
C GLN A 16 -5.32 10.00 1.92
N MET A 17 -5.06 10.20 0.61
CA MET A 17 -3.80 10.76 0.16
C MET A 17 -3.62 12.20 0.65
N ASP A 18 -4.69 13.00 0.57
CA ASP A 18 -4.67 14.36 1.07
C ASP A 18 -4.36 14.39 2.58
N THR A 19 -4.94 13.46 3.33
CA THR A 19 -4.68 13.34 4.78
C THR A 19 -3.22 13.00 5.05
N LEU A 20 -2.68 12.04 4.29
CA LEU A 20 -1.27 11.65 4.45
C LEU A 20 -0.34 12.83 4.20
N GLU A 21 -0.61 13.61 3.16
CA GLU A 21 0.21 14.77 2.84
C GLU A 21 0.08 15.89 3.88
N ARG A 22 -1.15 16.14 4.36
CA ARG A 22 -1.42 17.22 5.30
C ARG A 22 -0.92 16.89 6.72
N GLU A 23 -1.26 15.69 7.19
CA GLU A 23 -0.93 15.26 8.55
C GLU A 23 0.45 14.64 8.65
N ARG A 24 1.06 14.30 7.52
CA ARG A 24 2.34 13.62 7.41
C ARG A 24 2.33 12.21 8.02
N VAL A 25 1.15 11.67 8.24
CA VAL A 25 0.95 10.33 8.77
C VAL A 25 -0.42 9.84 8.34
N PHE A 26 -0.52 8.53 8.09
CA PHE A 26 -1.78 7.86 7.79
C PHE A 26 -2.02 6.80 8.84
N LEU A 27 -3.14 6.89 9.54
CA LEU A 27 -3.46 5.98 10.65
C LEU A 27 -4.23 4.75 10.24
N GLY A 28 -4.76 4.72 9.02
CA GLY A 28 -5.47 3.56 8.49
C GLY A 28 -6.78 3.95 7.81
N ALA A 29 -7.14 3.17 6.81
CA ALA A 29 -8.46 3.20 6.20
C ALA A 29 -9.46 2.53 7.16
N PRO A 30 -10.78 2.66 6.91
CA PRO A 30 -11.75 2.02 7.81
C PRO A 30 -11.50 0.53 8.04
N ILE A 31 -11.15 -0.22 7.01
CA ILE A 31 -10.86 -1.64 7.16
C ILE A 31 -9.58 -1.88 7.96
N ASP A 32 -8.59 -1.01 7.80
CA ASP A 32 -7.35 -1.10 8.58
C ASP A 32 -7.64 -0.91 10.06
N LEU A 33 -8.43 0.10 10.38
CA LEU A 33 -8.80 0.39 11.77
C LEU A 33 -9.62 -0.73 12.38
N ALA A 34 -10.51 -1.34 11.59
CA ALA A 34 -11.31 -2.47 12.04
C ALA A 34 -10.46 -3.70 12.34
N ASP A 35 -9.45 -3.95 11.51
CA ASP A 35 -8.58 -5.12 11.64
C ASP A 35 -7.41 -4.91 12.62
N GLY A 36 -7.08 -3.66 12.92
CA GLY A 36 -6.01 -3.34 13.86
C GLY A 36 -4.64 -3.20 13.24
N TYR A 37 -4.54 -3.14 11.90
CA TYR A 37 -3.27 -2.94 11.20
C TYR A 37 -3.53 -2.39 9.82
N ILE A 38 -2.52 -1.71 9.24
CA ILE A 38 -2.62 -1.17 7.89
C ILE A 38 -2.27 -2.26 6.88
N HIS A 39 -3.15 -2.49 5.92
CA HIS A 39 -2.96 -3.50 4.88
C HIS A 39 -2.13 -2.92 3.74
N LEU A 40 -1.05 -3.61 3.38
CA LEU A 40 -0.25 -3.29 2.21
C LEU A 40 -0.29 -4.46 1.24
N SER A 41 0.19 -4.21 0.02
CA SER A 41 0.33 -5.24 -1.01
C SER A 41 1.74 -5.17 -1.59
N THR A 42 2.27 -6.33 -1.99
CA THR A 42 3.51 -6.34 -2.78
C THR A 42 3.19 -5.81 -4.18
N ALA A 43 4.24 -5.55 -4.97
CA ALA A 43 4.06 -5.13 -6.36
C ALA A 43 3.19 -6.12 -7.15
N GLU A 44 3.39 -7.41 -6.90
CA GLU A 44 2.64 -8.46 -7.61
C GLU A 44 1.19 -8.56 -7.14
N GLN A 45 0.93 -8.21 -5.89
CA GLN A 45 -0.41 -8.31 -5.31
C GLN A 45 -1.27 -7.07 -5.55
N ALA A 46 -0.65 -5.92 -5.81
CA ALA A 46 -1.35 -4.64 -5.85
C ALA A 46 -2.46 -4.61 -6.91
N GLN A 47 -2.20 -5.13 -8.09
CA GLN A 47 -3.21 -5.13 -9.16
C GLN A 47 -4.43 -5.96 -8.79
N GLU A 48 -4.23 -7.13 -8.21
CA GLU A 48 -5.33 -7.98 -7.77
C GLU A 48 -6.11 -7.32 -6.63
N THR A 49 -5.42 -6.66 -5.72
CA THR A 49 -6.06 -5.93 -4.63
C THR A 49 -6.96 -4.81 -5.19
N LEU A 50 -6.48 -4.08 -6.20
CA LEU A 50 -7.28 -3.05 -6.87
C LEU A 50 -8.54 -3.66 -7.49
N GLU A 51 -8.40 -4.78 -8.17
CA GLU A 51 -9.53 -5.43 -8.84
C GLU A 51 -10.55 -5.97 -7.85
N LYS A 52 -10.12 -6.50 -6.72
CA LYS A 52 -11.01 -7.15 -5.75
C LYS A 52 -11.67 -6.17 -4.78
N HIS A 53 -10.96 -5.14 -4.37
CA HIS A 53 -11.45 -4.26 -3.30
C HIS A 53 -11.77 -2.84 -3.74
N PHE A 54 -11.33 -2.44 -4.93
CA PHE A 54 -11.48 -1.08 -5.41
C PHE A 54 -12.08 -0.99 -6.80
N ALA A 55 -12.67 -2.09 -7.28
CA ALA A 55 -13.26 -2.12 -8.63
C ALA A 55 -14.30 -1.01 -8.78
N GLY A 56 -14.23 -0.29 -9.90
CA GLY A 56 -15.17 0.77 -10.19
C GLY A 56 -14.91 2.09 -9.48
N GLN A 57 -13.89 2.16 -8.63
CA GLN A 57 -13.54 3.41 -7.96
C GLN A 57 -12.54 4.21 -8.78
N ALA A 58 -12.73 5.52 -8.83
CA ALA A 58 -11.83 6.45 -9.49
C ALA A 58 -11.07 7.28 -8.46
N GLY A 59 -10.05 8.00 -8.90
CA GLY A 59 -9.31 8.90 -8.02
C GLY A 59 -8.43 8.18 -6.99
N LEU A 60 -8.02 6.96 -7.30
CA LEU A 60 -7.17 6.19 -6.39
C LEU A 60 -5.69 6.53 -6.58
N TRP A 61 -4.95 6.41 -5.49
CA TRP A 61 -3.52 6.64 -5.45
C TRP A 61 -2.79 5.38 -5.01
N LEU A 62 -1.55 5.25 -5.45
CA LEU A 62 -0.69 4.14 -5.07
C LEU A 62 0.57 4.73 -4.45
N ALA A 63 0.83 4.36 -3.20
CA ALA A 63 2.00 4.84 -2.47
C ALA A 63 3.00 3.70 -2.26
N ALA A 64 4.24 3.93 -2.67
CA ALA A 64 5.33 2.99 -2.45
C ALA A 64 5.90 3.22 -1.05
N VAL A 65 5.99 2.17 -0.26
CA VAL A 65 6.38 2.22 1.13
C VAL A 65 7.70 1.47 1.33
N ASP A 66 8.66 2.13 1.97
CA ASP A 66 9.92 1.51 2.35
C ASP A 66 9.71 0.74 3.67
N LEU A 67 9.67 -0.57 3.59
CA LEU A 67 9.40 -1.40 4.75
C LEU A 67 10.52 -1.33 5.79
N ALA A 68 11.76 -1.11 5.36
CA ALA A 68 12.87 -0.99 6.30
C ALA A 68 12.70 0.22 7.23
N ALA A 69 12.09 1.30 6.73
CA ALA A 69 11.84 2.48 7.53
C ALA A 69 10.83 2.25 8.65
N LEU A 70 10.02 1.19 8.54
CA LEU A 70 8.97 0.87 9.51
C LEU A 70 9.42 -0.14 10.57
N GLY A 71 10.54 -0.83 10.33
CA GLY A 71 11.13 -1.75 11.30
C GLY A 71 10.18 -2.84 11.78
N ASP A 72 10.10 -3.01 13.09
CA ASP A 72 9.36 -4.10 13.71
C ASP A 72 7.84 -3.97 13.60
N THR A 73 7.32 -2.84 13.14
CA THR A 73 5.88 -2.69 12.96
C THR A 73 5.36 -3.47 11.75
N VAL A 74 6.23 -3.87 10.84
CA VAL A 74 5.84 -4.65 9.66
C VAL A 74 5.81 -6.13 10.01
N ARG A 75 4.67 -6.77 9.71
CA ARG A 75 4.52 -8.22 9.85
C ARG A 75 3.99 -8.80 8.57
N TRP A 76 4.61 -9.90 8.12
CA TRP A 76 4.16 -10.63 6.96
C TRP A 76 3.21 -11.72 7.43
N GLU A 77 1.95 -11.63 7.02
CA GLU A 77 0.92 -12.52 7.53
C GLU A 77 0.11 -13.12 6.38
N PRO A 78 -0.32 -14.39 6.51
CA PRO A 78 -1.14 -14.99 5.46
C PRO A 78 -2.50 -14.30 5.39
N SER A 79 -2.98 -14.11 4.19
CA SER A 79 -4.27 -13.51 3.93
C SER A 79 -4.88 -14.19 2.71
N ARG A 80 -5.47 -13.42 1.83
CA ARG A 80 -6.16 -13.94 0.64
C ARG A 80 -5.35 -15.01 -0.09
N GLY A 81 -5.93 -16.21 -0.27
CA GLY A 81 -5.28 -17.30 -0.96
C GLY A 81 -4.08 -17.90 -0.24
N GLY A 82 -3.90 -17.61 1.04
CA GLY A 82 -2.77 -18.09 1.81
C GLY A 82 -1.45 -17.36 1.55
N GLN A 83 -1.47 -16.35 0.67
CA GLN A 83 -0.28 -15.56 0.38
C GLN A 83 0.06 -14.66 1.55
N LEU A 84 1.35 -14.37 1.73
CA LEU A 84 1.80 -13.43 2.73
C LEU A 84 1.62 -12.00 2.23
N PHE A 85 0.98 -11.18 3.05
CA PHE A 85 0.83 -9.74 2.80
C PHE A 85 1.52 -8.98 3.91
N PRO A 86 2.18 -7.86 3.60
CA PRO A 86 2.78 -7.04 4.65
C PRO A 86 1.70 -6.20 5.34
N HIS A 87 1.70 -6.24 6.67
CA HIS A 87 0.79 -5.47 7.50
C HIS A 87 1.59 -4.57 8.43
N ILE A 88 1.15 -3.34 8.63
CA ILE A 88 1.82 -2.40 9.53
C ILE A 88 1.01 -2.31 10.83
N TYR A 89 1.64 -2.67 11.93
CA TYR A 89 1.04 -2.55 13.26
C TYR A 89 1.45 -1.22 13.89
N GLY A 90 1.07 -0.15 13.23
CA GLY A 90 1.36 1.21 13.65
C GLY A 90 1.01 2.20 12.56
N PRO A 91 1.30 3.47 12.75
CA PRO A 91 1.02 4.48 11.73
C PRO A 91 1.96 4.34 10.53
N LEU A 92 1.50 4.82 9.37
CA LEU A 92 2.32 4.95 8.17
C LEU A 92 2.77 6.41 8.06
N PRO A 93 4.02 6.71 8.40
CA PRO A 93 4.51 8.09 8.24
C PRO A 93 4.82 8.40 6.79
N LEU A 94 4.61 9.65 6.39
CA LEU A 94 4.93 10.09 5.04
C LEU A 94 6.41 9.87 4.72
N ASP A 95 7.28 9.95 5.72
CA ASP A 95 8.72 9.74 5.54
C ASP A 95 9.06 8.32 5.07
N ALA A 96 8.17 7.34 5.29
CA ALA A 96 8.37 5.97 4.80
C ALA A 96 7.83 5.79 3.40
N VAL A 97 7.13 6.78 2.85
CA VAL A 97 6.61 6.74 1.47
C VAL A 97 7.67 7.31 0.54
N THR A 98 8.22 6.47 -0.33
CA THR A 98 9.32 6.85 -1.21
C THR A 98 8.82 7.47 -2.51
N ALA A 99 7.61 7.13 -2.92
CA ALA A 99 6.99 7.68 -4.14
C ALA A 99 5.50 7.41 -4.09
N TYR A 100 4.73 8.24 -4.76
CA TYR A 100 3.29 7.99 -4.92
C TYR A 100 2.81 8.62 -6.21
N SER A 101 1.77 8.00 -6.80
CA SER A 101 1.19 8.48 -8.05
C SER A 101 -0.27 8.02 -8.14
N GLU A 102 -1.03 8.68 -8.98
CA GLU A 102 -2.37 8.21 -9.28
C GLU A 102 -2.29 6.83 -9.93
N VAL A 103 -3.28 5.99 -9.64
CA VAL A 103 -3.37 4.66 -10.26
C VAL A 103 -3.50 4.82 -11.76
N ALA A 104 -2.60 4.17 -12.50
CA ALA A 104 -2.57 4.18 -13.96
C ALA A 104 -2.02 2.84 -14.44
N TYR A 105 -2.23 2.56 -15.72
CA TYR A 105 -1.83 1.29 -16.31
C TYR A 105 -0.95 1.53 -17.53
N GLU A 106 -0.02 0.59 -17.75
CA GLU A 106 0.81 0.58 -18.94
C GLU A 106 -0.02 0.11 -20.14
N ALA A 107 0.55 0.27 -21.34
CA ALA A 107 -0.14 -0.13 -22.57
C ALA A 107 -0.51 -1.62 -22.61
N ASP A 108 0.26 -2.46 -21.91
CA ASP A 108 -0.01 -3.90 -21.85
C ASP A 108 -1.03 -4.29 -20.76
N GLY A 109 -1.58 -3.31 -20.05
CA GLY A 109 -2.56 -3.55 -19.00
C GLY A 109 -1.99 -3.76 -17.61
N SER A 110 -0.68 -3.78 -17.46
CA SER A 110 -0.06 -3.92 -16.14
C SER A 110 -0.15 -2.62 -15.37
N LEU A 111 -0.18 -2.72 -14.04
CA LEU A 111 -0.25 -1.57 -13.15
C LEU A 111 1.06 -0.80 -13.17
N ARG A 112 0.97 0.52 -13.37
CA ARG A 112 2.14 1.38 -13.29
C ARG A 112 2.47 1.65 -11.83
N LEU A 113 3.69 1.27 -11.40
CA LEU A 113 4.12 1.49 -10.03
C LEU A 113 4.80 2.85 -9.91
N PRO A 114 4.58 3.56 -8.79
CA PRO A 114 5.30 4.82 -8.58
C PRO A 114 6.79 4.56 -8.38
N VAL A 115 7.61 5.44 -8.93
CA VAL A 115 9.05 5.30 -8.91
C VAL A 115 9.64 6.55 -8.27
N ALA A 116 10.53 6.35 -7.30
CA ALA A 116 11.25 7.44 -6.67
C ALA A 116 12.18 8.08 -7.71
N GLY A 117 11.99 9.37 -7.91
CA GLY A 117 12.73 10.14 -8.90
C GLY A 117 14.12 10.52 -8.48
#